data_ed04c9481781b21cc5d35927e0d84e1a
#
_entry.id   ed04c9481781b21cc5d35927e0d84e1a
#
_cell.length_a   1.000
_cell.length_b   1.000
_cell.length_c   1.000
_cell.angle_alpha   90.00
_cell.angle_beta   90.00
_cell.angle_gamma   90.00
#
_symmetry.space_group_name_H-M   'P 1'
#
loop_
_entity.id
_entity.type
_entity.pdbx_description
1 polymer ?
#
loop_
_entity_poly.entity_id
_entity_poly.type
_entity_poly.pdbx_seq_one_letter_code
_entity_poly.pdbx_strand_id
1 'polypeptide(L)'
;MGAILGLGVTHYPLLSAPDEHLSSLLRYTLTDPGIPAERKDPANWPAAMRAEWGADAGRSAATGYRAALRNGIRRVRAALDAFAPDVVLIWGDDQYENFQSDGIPAFCVYAYDTLDVQPWAHISAESLKGRPNVWDERPETPRRVHGHREAAKAITEGLLAESFDVAYAYRPLHYDGLAHAFLNAILYLDYDRTGFAYPVVPMSINCYGRRLVGHGGTFRRLDVRREPDPPSPSPARCFDLGAAIARVCARLPYRVALVASSSWSHAFLVDKTWRLEPDIASDRRLYDWFANGQLERWRDVTLAQVEDAGQQELLNWFPLAGAMHELGAKLAWSEFVETYVFTSNKVAAVFESS
;
A
#
# COMPACT_ATOMS: atom_id res chain seq x y z
N MET A 1 -15.80 -9.14 -23.61
CA MET A 1 -15.65 -8.19 -22.48
C MET A 1 -14.70 -8.83 -21.49
N GLY A 2 -13.70 -8.08 -21.05
CA GLY A 2 -12.74 -8.58 -20.06
C GLY A 2 -13.41 -8.79 -18.70
N ALA A 3 -13.15 -9.91 -18.06
CA ALA A 3 -13.56 -10.14 -16.68
C ALA A 3 -12.63 -9.35 -15.72
N ILE A 4 -13.17 -8.85 -14.63
CA ILE A 4 -12.42 -8.04 -13.66
C ILE A 4 -12.61 -8.60 -12.25
N LEU A 5 -11.50 -8.74 -11.51
CA LEU A 5 -11.49 -9.11 -10.10
C LEU A 5 -10.87 -7.98 -9.27
N GLY A 6 -11.55 -7.54 -8.22
CA GLY A 6 -11.01 -6.57 -7.25
C GLY A 6 -10.38 -7.24 -6.04
N LEU A 7 -9.17 -6.82 -5.68
CA LEU A 7 -8.41 -7.35 -4.57
C LEU A 7 -7.75 -6.22 -3.75
N GLY A 8 -7.61 -6.42 -2.45
CA GLY A 8 -6.88 -5.51 -1.57
C GLY A 8 -5.85 -6.26 -0.73
N VAL A 9 -4.63 -5.72 -0.64
CA VAL A 9 -3.53 -6.25 0.16
C VAL A 9 -2.72 -5.14 0.81
N THR A 10 -1.84 -5.50 1.72
CA THR A 10 -0.82 -4.60 2.27
C THR A 10 0.54 -4.89 1.65
N HIS A 11 1.36 -3.84 1.52
CA HIS A 11 2.79 -3.97 1.22
C HIS A 11 3.69 -3.69 2.43
N TYR A 12 3.15 -3.78 3.64
CA TYR A 12 3.82 -3.46 4.91
C TYR A 12 5.24 -4.02 4.99
N PRO A 13 6.30 -3.19 4.95
CA PRO A 13 7.68 -3.69 4.80
C PRO A 13 8.12 -4.63 5.93
N LEU A 14 7.68 -4.38 7.17
CA LEU A 14 8.08 -5.19 8.32
C LEU A 14 7.46 -6.60 8.31
N LEU A 15 6.49 -6.90 7.45
CA LEU A 15 5.99 -8.26 7.29
C LEU A 15 7.06 -9.22 6.73
N SER A 16 8.06 -8.72 6.03
CA SER A 16 9.22 -9.48 5.57
C SER A 16 10.26 -9.73 6.66
N ALA A 17 10.22 -8.99 7.78
CA ALA A 17 11.17 -9.12 8.87
C ALA A 17 10.69 -10.13 9.93
N PRO A 18 11.58 -10.74 10.75
CA PRO A 18 11.22 -11.54 11.91
C PRO A 18 10.33 -10.80 12.93
N ASP A 19 9.58 -11.55 13.75
CA ASP A 19 8.58 -11.01 14.68
C ASP A 19 9.14 -9.95 15.65
N GLU A 20 10.36 -10.12 16.12
CA GLU A 20 11.04 -9.17 17.02
C GLU A 20 11.27 -7.78 16.42
N HIS A 21 11.09 -7.65 15.10
CA HIS A 21 11.23 -6.39 14.37
C HIS A 21 9.91 -5.69 14.08
N LEU A 22 8.75 -6.35 14.24
CA LEU A 22 7.46 -5.76 13.88
C LEU A 22 7.16 -4.45 14.63
N SER A 23 7.59 -4.32 15.90
CA SER A 23 7.44 -3.09 16.70
C SER A 23 8.61 -2.11 16.58
N SER A 24 9.59 -2.37 15.69
CA SER A 24 10.84 -1.58 15.62
C SER A 24 10.60 -0.11 15.31
N LEU A 25 9.58 0.21 14.50
CA LEU A 25 9.28 1.58 14.14
C LEU A 25 8.69 2.37 15.32
N LEU A 26 7.80 1.78 16.11
CA LEU A 26 7.33 2.43 17.35
C LEU A 26 8.49 2.62 18.34
N ARG A 27 9.34 1.60 18.54
CA ARG A 27 10.54 1.73 19.37
C ARG A 27 11.44 2.86 18.91
N TYR A 28 11.62 3.02 17.60
CA TYR A 28 12.38 4.13 17.04
C TYR A 28 11.68 5.48 17.32
N THR A 29 10.38 5.56 17.09
CA THR A 29 9.57 6.77 17.37
C THR A 29 9.68 7.21 18.83
N LEU A 30 9.71 6.28 19.78
CA LEU A 30 9.87 6.57 21.21
C LEU A 30 11.22 7.23 21.54
N THR A 31 12.22 7.17 20.67
CA THR A 31 13.50 7.88 20.83
C THR A 31 13.44 9.34 20.40
N ASP A 32 12.36 9.80 19.73
CA ASP A 32 12.24 11.16 19.23
C ASP A 32 12.15 12.16 20.42
N PRO A 33 13.09 13.10 20.57
CA PRO A 33 13.06 14.08 21.65
C PRO A 33 11.93 15.11 21.51
N GLY A 34 11.32 15.23 20.32
CA GLY A 34 10.14 16.08 20.09
C GLY A 34 8.87 15.55 20.76
N ILE A 35 8.87 14.28 21.21
CA ILE A 35 7.73 13.68 21.88
C ILE A 35 7.87 13.89 23.40
N PRO A 36 6.85 14.46 24.08
CA PRO A 36 6.89 14.63 25.54
C PRO A 36 7.10 13.31 26.28
N ALA A 37 7.89 13.34 27.37
CA ALA A 37 8.22 12.14 28.15
C ALA A 37 6.98 11.40 28.65
N GLU A 38 5.96 12.13 29.06
CA GLU A 38 4.67 11.58 29.52
C GLU A 38 3.92 10.78 28.43
N ARG A 39 4.10 11.16 27.15
CA ARG A 39 3.52 10.43 26.01
C ARG A 39 4.29 9.15 25.67
N LYS A 40 5.57 9.10 26.02
CA LYS A 40 6.40 7.92 25.83
C LYS A 40 6.22 6.85 26.91
N ASP A 41 5.62 7.22 28.04
CA ASP A 41 5.36 6.28 29.13
C ASP A 41 4.16 5.39 28.78
N PRO A 42 4.33 4.07 28.65
CA PRO A 42 3.24 3.13 28.36
C PRO A 42 2.10 3.19 29.37
N ALA A 43 2.33 3.64 30.62
CA ALA A 43 1.27 3.80 31.60
C ALA A 43 0.17 4.79 31.15
N ASN A 44 0.52 5.74 30.30
CA ASN A 44 -0.37 6.78 29.79
C ASN A 44 -1.01 6.44 28.42
N TRP A 45 -0.70 5.28 27.83
CA TRP A 45 -1.24 4.87 26.54
C TRP A 45 -2.67 4.33 26.64
N PRO A 46 -3.43 4.28 25.54
CA PRO A 46 -4.70 3.57 25.48
C PRO A 46 -4.59 2.14 26.01
N ALA A 47 -5.64 1.66 26.69
CA ALA A 47 -5.61 0.32 27.30
C ALA A 47 -5.28 -0.79 26.28
N ALA A 48 -5.82 -0.69 25.06
CA ALA A 48 -5.54 -1.65 23.99
C ALA A 48 -4.06 -1.59 23.54
N MET A 49 -3.48 -0.40 23.41
CA MET A 49 -2.07 -0.24 23.07
C MET A 49 -1.14 -0.82 24.14
N ARG A 50 -1.47 -0.59 25.43
CA ARG A 50 -0.72 -1.19 26.55
C ARG A 50 -0.79 -2.72 26.52
N ALA A 51 -1.97 -3.26 26.27
CA ALA A 51 -2.17 -4.70 26.20
C ALA A 51 -1.36 -5.34 25.05
N GLU A 52 -1.37 -4.69 23.87
CA GLU A 52 -0.61 -5.15 22.70
C GLU A 52 0.90 -5.00 22.90
N TRP A 53 1.35 -3.90 23.55
CA TRP A 53 2.76 -3.68 23.87
C TRP A 53 3.30 -4.69 24.90
N GLY A 54 2.51 -5.02 25.92
CA GLY A 54 2.88 -5.96 26.97
C GLY A 54 4.17 -5.62 27.69
N ALA A 55 4.78 -6.64 28.30
CA ALA A 55 6.08 -6.51 28.98
C ALA A 55 7.28 -6.67 28.04
N ASP A 56 7.06 -7.06 26.79
CA ASP A 56 8.09 -7.45 25.82
C ASP A 56 8.12 -6.59 24.55
N ALA A 57 7.54 -5.40 24.64
CA ALA A 57 7.48 -4.44 23.55
C ALA A 57 6.77 -4.97 22.27
N GLY A 58 5.66 -5.70 22.48
CA GLY A 58 4.81 -6.22 21.41
C GLY A 58 5.29 -7.54 20.80
N ARG A 59 6.35 -8.16 21.31
CA ARG A 59 6.90 -9.42 20.74
C ARG A 59 5.88 -10.56 20.81
N SER A 60 5.20 -10.73 21.93
CA SER A 60 4.14 -11.75 22.09
C SER A 60 2.96 -11.53 21.17
N ALA A 61 2.57 -10.26 20.90
CA ALA A 61 1.49 -9.93 20.00
C ALA A 61 1.86 -10.14 18.52
N ALA A 62 3.14 -10.00 18.18
CA ALA A 62 3.65 -10.04 16.81
C ALA A 62 3.31 -11.33 16.06
N THR A 63 3.40 -12.49 16.70
CA THR A 63 3.12 -13.80 16.08
C THR A 63 1.67 -13.91 15.64
N GLY A 64 0.72 -13.52 16.51
CA GLY A 64 -0.70 -13.50 16.17
C GLY A 64 -1.03 -12.51 15.06
N TYR A 65 -0.44 -11.32 15.13
CA TYR A 65 -0.58 -10.28 14.11
C TYR A 65 -0.09 -10.74 12.73
N ARG A 66 1.13 -11.30 12.66
CA ARG A 66 1.67 -11.90 11.42
C ARG A 66 0.77 -13.01 10.89
N ALA A 67 0.27 -13.89 11.76
CA ALA A 67 -0.61 -14.99 11.36
C ALA A 67 -1.89 -14.47 10.70
N ALA A 68 -2.53 -13.43 11.26
CA ALA A 68 -3.71 -12.79 10.66
C ALA A 68 -3.39 -12.23 9.27
N LEU A 69 -2.31 -11.45 9.12
CA LEU A 69 -1.90 -10.89 7.82
C LEU A 69 -1.62 -11.98 6.78
N ARG A 70 -0.90 -13.04 7.16
CA ARG A 70 -0.63 -14.17 6.25
C ARG A 70 -1.90 -14.87 5.81
N ASN A 71 -2.85 -15.09 6.71
CA ASN A 71 -4.12 -15.72 6.38
C ASN A 71 -4.94 -14.87 5.38
N GLY A 72 -5.00 -13.55 5.61
CA GLY A 72 -5.63 -12.62 4.67
C GLY A 72 -4.96 -12.67 3.28
N ILE A 73 -3.62 -12.61 3.24
CA ILE A 73 -2.84 -12.68 1.99
C ILE A 73 -3.07 -14.00 1.25
N ARG A 74 -3.07 -15.13 1.96
CA ARG A 74 -3.35 -16.45 1.35
C ARG A 74 -4.74 -16.52 0.75
N ARG A 75 -5.73 -15.90 1.39
CA ARG A 75 -7.11 -15.85 0.87
C ARG A 75 -7.20 -15.00 -0.39
N VAL A 76 -6.53 -13.84 -0.42
CA VAL A 76 -6.42 -13.00 -1.61
C VAL A 76 -5.70 -13.75 -2.73
N ARG A 77 -4.58 -14.44 -2.43
CA ARG A 77 -3.85 -15.25 -3.40
C ARG A 77 -4.70 -16.39 -3.97
N ALA A 78 -5.45 -17.09 -3.15
CA ALA A 78 -6.34 -18.15 -3.61
C ALA A 78 -7.43 -17.63 -4.57
N ALA A 79 -7.98 -16.43 -4.31
CA ALA A 79 -8.92 -15.78 -5.21
C ALA A 79 -8.28 -15.37 -6.53
N LEU A 80 -7.05 -14.84 -6.47
CA LEU A 80 -6.26 -14.51 -7.66
C LEU A 80 -5.98 -15.73 -8.52
N ASP A 81 -5.54 -16.84 -7.91
CA ASP A 81 -5.24 -18.10 -8.61
C ASP A 81 -6.51 -18.70 -9.24
N ALA A 82 -7.63 -18.68 -8.53
CA ALA A 82 -8.91 -19.15 -9.05
C ALA A 82 -9.42 -18.31 -10.21
N PHE A 83 -9.18 -17.01 -10.17
CA PHE A 83 -9.52 -16.08 -11.24
C PHE A 83 -8.59 -16.26 -12.45
N ALA A 84 -7.34 -16.65 -12.28
CA ALA A 84 -6.33 -16.82 -13.32
C ALA A 84 -6.27 -15.62 -14.29
N PRO A 85 -5.85 -14.43 -13.84
CA PRO A 85 -5.81 -13.24 -14.68
C PRO A 85 -4.73 -13.32 -15.76
N ASP A 86 -4.99 -12.66 -16.91
CA ASP A 86 -3.98 -12.42 -17.94
C ASP A 86 -3.02 -11.31 -17.51
N VAL A 87 -3.52 -10.35 -16.68
CA VAL A 87 -2.75 -9.23 -16.15
C VAL A 87 -3.24 -8.80 -14.77
N VAL A 88 -2.30 -8.43 -13.91
CA VAL A 88 -2.55 -7.87 -12.58
C VAL A 88 -2.16 -6.39 -12.59
N LEU A 89 -3.12 -5.48 -12.49
CA LEU A 89 -2.84 -4.07 -12.26
C LEU A 89 -2.74 -3.84 -10.76
N ILE A 90 -1.62 -3.27 -10.30
CA ILE A 90 -1.39 -2.96 -8.89
C ILE A 90 -1.32 -1.44 -8.72
N TRP A 91 -2.23 -0.87 -7.90
CA TRP A 91 -2.07 0.49 -7.40
C TRP A 91 -1.15 0.48 -6.19
N GLY A 92 -0.13 1.31 -6.22
CA GLY A 92 0.85 1.49 -5.18
C GLY A 92 1.44 2.90 -5.23
N ASP A 93 2.16 3.27 -4.20
CA ASP A 93 2.85 4.55 -4.14
C ASP A 93 4.35 4.40 -4.46
N ASP A 94 4.99 5.54 -4.60
CA ASP A 94 6.44 5.67 -4.71
C ASP A 94 6.92 6.66 -3.65
N GLN A 95 7.76 6.20 -2.74
CA GLN A 95 8.28 6.99 -1.64
C GLN A 95 9.65 7.59 -1.97
N TYR A 96 9.74 8.33 -3.07
CA TYR A 96 10.99 8.91 -3.54
C TYR A 96 12.00 7.86 -4.05
N GLU A 97 11.50 6.73 -4.52
CA GLU A 97 12.32 5.63 -5.05
C GLU A 97 12.60 5.84 -6.54
N ASN A 98 11.58 5.85 -7.39
CA ASN A 98 11.68 6.08 -8.83
C ASN A 98 11.30 7.50 -9.24
N PHE A 99 10.42 8.18 -8.49
CA PHE A 99 10.01 9.56 -8.74
C PHE A 99 10.68 10.48 -7.72
N GLN A 100 11.61 11.30 -8.21
CA GLN A 100 12.39 12.22 -7.40
C GLN A 100 12.16 13.68 -7.84
N SER A 101 12.99 14.60 -7.38
CA SER A 101 12.85 16.05 -7.66
C SER A 101 12.88 16.43 -9.14
N ASP A 102 13.30 15.55 -10.01
CA ASP A 102 13.32 15.72 -11.46
C ASP A 102 11.96 15.44 -12.14
N GLY A 103 11.02 14.78 -11.45
CA GLY A 103 9.68 14.57 -11.97
C GLY A 103 8.80 13.72 -11.05
N ILE A 104 7.69 14.29 -10.60
CA ILE A 104 6.73 13.62 -9.72
C ILE A 104 5.35 13.64 -10.37
N PRO A 105 4.94 12.55 -11.04
CA PRO A 105 3.62 12.47 -11.64
C PRO A 105 2.54 12.22 -10.58
N ALA A 106 1.35 12.76 -10.77
CA ALA A 106 0.18 12.41 -9.94
C ALA A 106 -0.16 10.92 -10.05
N PHE A 107 -0.08 10.39 -11.27
CA PHE A 107 -0.30 8.98 -11.64
C PHE A 107 0.70 8.56 -12.70
N CYS A 108 1.24 7.34 -12.60
CA CYS A 108 2.12 6.79 -13.63
C CYS A 108 1.89 5.30 -13.85
N VAL A 109 1.73 4.90 -15.11
CA VAL A 109 1.63 3.50 -15.53
C VAL A 109 3.00 3.00 -15.99
N TYR A 110 3.48 1.87 -15.45
CA TYR A 110 4.71 1.24 -15.92
C TYR A 110 4.42 0.22 -17.03
N ALA A 111 4.96 0.47 -18.22
CA ALA A 111 4.77 -0.34 -19.42
C ALA A 111 6.06 -1.07 -19.79
N TYR A 112 6.43 -2.09 -19.01
CA TYR A 112 7.61 -2.92 -19.23
C TYR A 112 7.23 -4.36 -19.63
N ASP A 113 8.19 -5.14 -20.15
CA ASP A 113 7.99 -6.55 -20.45
C ASP A 113 8.49 -7.44 -19.31
N THR A 114 9.68 -7.16 -18.80
CA THR A 114 10.30 -7.92 -17.71
C THR A 114 11.29 -7.05 -16.97
N LEU A 115 11.33 -7.20 -15.65
CA LEU A 115 12.34 -6.61 -14.78
C LEU A 115 12.99 -7.72 -13.94
N ASP A 116 14.31 -7.73 -13.89
CA ASP A 116 15.06 -8.52 -12.92
C ASP A 116 15.40 -7.61 -11.73
N VAL A 117 14.91 -7.97 -10.54
CA VAL A 117 15.02 -7.18 -9.33
C VAL A 117 15.72 -7.95 -8.22
N GLN A 118 16.33 -7.24 -7.29
CA GLN A 118 16.92 -7.81 -6.07
C GLN A 118 16.18 -7.23 -4.85
N PRO A 119 15.07 -7.81 -4.41
CA PRO A 119 14.17 -7.22 -3.42
C PRO A 119 14.89 -6.83 -2.13
N TRP A 120 15.82 -7.65 -1.68
CA TRP A 120 16.47 -7.49 -0.40
C TRP A 120 17.68 -6.54 -0.43
N ALA A 121 18.25 -6.27 -1.62
CA ALA A 121 19.31 -5.28 -1.80
C ALA A 121 18.79 -3.83 -1.62
N HIS A 122 17.51 -3.64 -1.89
CA HIS A 122 16.87 -2.33 -1.96
C HIS A 122 15.73 -2.14 -0.94
N ILE A 123 15.68 -2.93 0.14
CA ILE A 123 14.69 -2.68 1.19
C ILE A 123 14.87 -1.26 1.69
N SER A 124 13.90 -0.42 1.37
CA SER A 124 13.91 1.02 1.60
C SER A 124 13.89 1.42 3.08
N ALA A 125 13.37 0.56 3.96
CA ALA A 125 13.41 0.81 5.38
C ALA A 125 14.84 0.61 5.91
N GLU A 126 15.55 1.68 6.22
CA GLU A 126 16.87 1.60 6.88
C GLU A 126 16.86 0.67 8.11
N SER A 127 15.73 0.60 8.80
CA SER A 127 15.49 -0.31 9.92
C SER A 127 15.56 -1.80 9.54
N LEU A 128 15.47 -2.16 8.26
CA LEU A 128 15.55 -3.53 7.76
C LEU A 128 16.86 -3.83 7.02
N LYS A 129 17.65 -2.81 6.70
CA LYS A 129 18.90 -2.95 5.95
C LYS A 129 19.86 -3.89 6.66
N GLY A 130 20.29 -4.95 5.98
CA GLY A 130 21.19 -5.94 6.52
C GLY A 130 20.58 -6.91 7.56
N ARG A 131 19.25 -6.92 7.74
CA ARG A 131 18.56 -7.86 8.63
C ARG A 131 18.06 -9.08 7.87
N PRO A 132 17.96 -10.25 8.52
CA PRO A 132 17.38 -11.43 7.91
C PRO A 132 15.90 -11.19 7.56
N ASN A 133 15.45 -11.73 6.45
CA ASN A 133 14.03 -11.80 6.10
C ASN A 133 13.44 -13.16 6.53
N VAL A 134 12.11 -13.25 6.62
CA VAL A 134 11.40 -14.45 7.09
C VAL A 134 11.54 -15.66 6.17
N TRP A 135 12.13 -15.51 5.00
CA TRP A 135 12.40 -16.58 4.03
C TRP A 135 13.87 -16.98 3.99
N ASP A 136 14.72 -16.33 4.78
CA ASP A 136 16.18 -16.54 4.81
C ASP A 136 16.83 -16.38 3.41
N GLU A 137 16.25 -15.51 2.58
CA GLU A 137 16.77 -15.20 1.25
C GLU A 137 17.93 -14.22 1.35
N ARG A 138 18.99 -14.44 0.55
CA ARG A 138 20.17 -13.57 0.53
C ARG A 138 19.86 -12.23 -0.17
N PRO A 139 20.58 -11.14 0.15
CA PRO A 139 20.39 -9.84 -0.48
C PRO A 139 20.43 -9.88 -2.02
N GLU A 140 21.29 -10.71 -2.58
CA GLU A 140 21.51 -10.82 -4.02
C GLU A 140 20.51 -11.77 -4.70
N THR A 141 19.56 -12.38 -3.96
CA THR A 141 18.57 -13.30 -4.54
C THR A 141 17.76 -12.59 -5.62
N PRO A 142 17.92 -12.97 -6.90
CA PRO A 142 17.21 -12.29 -7.98
C PRO A 142 15.76 -12.78 -8.04
N ARG A 143 14.88 -11.88 -8.46
CA ARG A 143 13.50 -12.20 -8.82
C ARG A 143 13.17 -11.57 -10.15
N ARG A 144 12.50 -12.35 -11.01
CA ARG A 144 11.97 -11.85 -12.27
C ARG A 144 10.50 -11.47 -12.10
N VAL A 145 10.19 -10.21 -12.43
CA VAL A 145 8.83 -9.70 -12.47
C VAL A 145 8.43 -9.53 -13.91
N HIS A 146 7.42 -10.29 -14.33
CA HIS A 146 6.85 -10.17 -15.66
C HIS A 146 5.91 -8.97 -15.71
N GLY A 147 6.03 -8.16 -16.76
CA GLY A 147 5.10 -7.10 -17.09
C GLY A 147 4.17 -7.50 -18.24
N HIS A 148 3.29 -6.59 -18.59
CA HIS A 148 2.42 -6.71 -19.77
C HIS A 148 2.37 -5.38 -20.51
N ARG A 149 3.39 -5.10 -21.31
CA ARG A 149 3.56 -3.80 -21.99
C ARG A 149 2.35 -3.41 -22.83
N GLU A 150 1.77 -4.34 -23.58
CA GLU A 150 0.62 -4.07 -24.44
C GLU A 150 -0.61 -3.66 -23.61
N ALA A 151 -0.93 -4.41 -22.56
CA ALA A 151 -2.03 -4.06 -21.65
C ALA A 151 -1.79 -2.71 -20.97
N ALA A 152 -0.56 -2.44 -20.50
CA ALA A 152 -0.19 -1.17 -19.88
C ALA A 152 -0.40 0.01 -20.84
N LYS A 153 0.01 -0.13 -22.12
CA LYS A 153 -0.22 0.89 -23.14
C LYS A 153 -1.71 1.08 -23.42
N ALA A 154 -2.47 -0.01 -23.60
CA ALA A 154 -3.89 0.07 -23.84
C ALA A 154 -4.66 0.72 -22.68
N ILE A 155 -4.28 0.43 -21.44
CA ILE A 155 -4.82 1.10 -20.24
C ILE A 155 -4.47 2.58 -20.27
N THR A 156 -3.22 2.94 -20.56
CA THR A 156 -2.79 4.34 -20.65
C THR A 156 -3.56 5.10 -21.71
N GLU A 157 -3.68 4.55 -22.92
CA GLU A 157 -4.44 5.15 -24.03
C GLU A 157 -5.92 5.33 -23.66
N GLY A 158 -6.51 4.31 -23.03
CA GLY A 158 -7.88 4.37 -22.56
C GLY A 158 -8.10 5.45 -21.50
N LEU A 159 -7.17 5.61 -20.55
CA LEU A 159 -7.24 6.64 -19.52
C LEU A 159 -7.09 8.06 -20.09
N LEU A 160 -6.20 8.26 -21.06
CA LEU A 160 -6.07 9.54 -21.77
C LEU A 160 -7.37 9.90 -22.49
N ALA A 161 -8.03 8.91 -23.12
CA ALA A 161 -9.33 9.10 -23.75
C ALA A 161 -10.46 9.41 -22.74
N GLU A 162 -10.36 8.92 -21.50
CA GLU A 162 -11.25 9.22 -20.36
C GLU A 162 -10.85 10.53 -19.63
N SER A 163 -9.97 11.35 -20.23
CA SER A 163 -9.49 12.64 -19.69
C SER A 163 -8.68 12.52 -18.39
N PHE A 164 -7.93 11.43 -18.23
CA PHE A 164 -6.94 11.28 -17.19
C PHE A 164 -5.53 11.46 -17.77
N ASP A 165 -4.90 12.59 -17.46
CA ASP A 165 -3.52 12.91 -17.86
C ASP A 165 -2.51 12.09 -17.04
N VAL A 166 -2.41 10.79 -17.34
CA VAL A 166 -1.49 9.89 -16.66
C VAL A 166 -0.11 9.90 -17.33
N ALA A 167 0.93 9.93 -16.53
CA ALA A 167 2.27 9.63 -17.01
C ALA A 167 2.40 8.12 -17.32
N TYR A 168 3.39 7.80 -18.14
CA TYR A 168 3.79 6.41 -18.37
C TYR A 168 5.31 6.27 -18.45
N ALA A 169 5.84 5.14 -18.01
CA ALA A 169 7.27 4.86 -18.02
C ALA A 169 7.53 3.44 -18.56
N TYR A 170 8.58 3.29 -19.36
CA TYR A 170 8.97 1.99 -19.90
C TYR A 170 10.00 1.26 -19.02
N ARG A 171 10.52 1.95 -18.00
CA ARG A 171 11.48 1.40 -17.04
C ARG A 171 11.53 2.26 -15.79
N PRO A 172 11.95 1.72 -14.65
CA PRO A 172 12.38 2.50 -13.49
C PRO A 172 13.54 3.44 -13.87
N LEU A 173 13.64 4.61 -13.23
CA LEU A 173 14.65 5.60 -13.55
C LEU A 173 15.76 5.69 -12.49
N HIS A 174 15.39 5.85 -11.23
CA HIS A 174 16.34 6.10 -10.13
C HIS A 174 16.55 4.88 -9.22
N TYR A 175 15.83 3.81 -9.47
CA TYR A 175 15.84 2.62 -8.65
C TYR A 175 15.87 1.38 -9.56
N ASP A 176 16.78 0.45 -9.32
CA ASP A 176 16.93 -0.75 -10.15
C ASP A 176 15.83 -1.77 -9.86
N GLY A 177 14.58 -1.33 -9.92
CA GLY A 177 13.43 -2.17 -9.65
C GLY A 177 12.14 -1.37 -9.46
N LEU A 178 11.09 -2.07 -9.06
CA LEU A 178 9.81 -1.46 -8.69
C LEU A 178 9.90 -0.88 -7.30
N ALA A 179 9.19 0.22 -7.06
CA ALA A 179 8.99 0.75 -5.71
C ALA A 179 8.44 -0.34 -4.78
N HIS A 180 8.80 -0.26 -3.50
CA HIS A 180 8.49 -1.31 -2.52
C HIS A 180 6.98 -1.60 -2.42
N ALA A 181 6.11 -0.62 -2.69
CA ALA A 181 4.66 -0.80 -2.69
C ALA A 181 4.20 -1.86 -3.69
N PHE A 182 4.86 -1.97 -4.85
CA PHE A 182 4.58 -3.00 -5.85
C PHE A 182 5.32 -4.30 -5.54
N LEU A 183 6.61 -4.18 -5.25
CA LEU A 183 7.47 -5.33 -5.04
C LEU A 183 7.03 -6.15 -3.83
N ASN A 184 6.75 -5.50 -2.70
CA ASN A 184 6.27 -6.19 -1.50
C ASN A 184 4.90 -6.83 -1.72
N ALA A 185 3.98 -6.20 -2.47
CA ALA A 185 2.70 -6.82 -2.82
C ALA A 185 2.92 -8.15 -3.58
N ILE A 186 3.81 -8.16 -4.58
CA ILE A 186 4.17 -9.36 -5.35
C ILE A 186 4.79 -10.42 -4.42
N LEU A 187 5.76 -10.02 -3.57
CA LEU A 187 6.44 -10.93 -2.64
C LEU A 187 5.48 -11.54 -1.61
N TYR A 188 4.48 -10.78 -1.18
CA TYR A 188 3.50 -11.25 -0.19
C TYR A 188 2.41 -12.09 -0.84
N LEU A 189 1.98 -11.78 -2.06
CA LEU A 189 1.13 -12.69 -2.83
C LEU A 189 1.82 -14.01 -3.15
N ASP A 190 3.16 -14.06 -3.07
CA ASP A 190 3.98 -15.27 -3.10
C ASP A 190 4.58 -15.59 -1.71
N TYR A 191 3.86 -15.32 -0.62
CA TYR A 191 4.39 -15.50 0.73
C TYR A 191 4.86 -16.92 1.01
N ASP A 192 4.16 -17.92 0.49
CA ASP A 192 4.48 -19.34 0.65
C ASP A 192 5.48 -19.86 -0.39
N ARG A 193 6.06 -18.97 -1.24
CA ARG A 193 7.09 -19.30 -2.25
C ARG A 193 6.68 -20.38 -3.24
N THR A 194 5.40 -20.36 -3.64
CA THR A 194 4.86 -21.26 -4.67
C THR A 194 5.04 -20.72 -6.10
N GLY A 195 5.57 -19.50 -6.21
CA GLY A 195 5.74 -18.76 -7.46
C GLY A 195 4.64 -17.74 -7.71
N PHE A 196 5.00 -16.66 -8.41
CA PHE A 196 4.08 -15.62 -8.89
C PHE A 196 4.38 -15.33 -10.36
N ALA A 197 3.65 -15.98 -11.26
CA ALA A 197 3.89 -15.91 -12.69
C ALA A 197 2.99 -14.91 -13.44
N TYR A 198 2.10 -14.22 -12.75
CA TYR A 198 1.16 -13.27 -13.36
C TYR A 198 1.90 -12.03 -13.85
N PRO A 199 1.67 -11.57 -15.10
CA PRO A 199 2.19 -10.30 -15.57
C PRO A 199 1.60 -9.14 -14.78
N VAL A 200 2.44 -8.18 -14.36
CA VAL A 200 2.05 -7.05 -13.52
C VAL A 200 2.16 -5.74 -14.31
N VAL A 201 1.12 -4.93 -14.20
CA VAL A 201 1.13 -3.52 -14.61
C VAL A 201 1.07 -2.67 -13.34
N PRO A 202 2.21 -2.15 -12.86
CA PRO A 202 2.21 -1.23 -11.73
C PRO A 202 1.64 0.13 -12.16
N MET A 203 0.82 0.70 -11.31
CA MET A 203 0.31 2.06 -11.46
C MET A 203 0.58 2.85 -10.19
N SER A 204 1.53 3.79 -10.28
CA SER A 204 1.92 4.63 -9.16
C SER A 204 0.91 5.78 -8.95
N ILE A 205 0.62 6.04 -7.68
CA ILE A 205 -0.14 7.20 -7.20
C ILE A 205 0.78 8.01 -6.28
N ASN A 206 0.88 9.31 -6.49
CA ASN A 206 1.59 10.20 -5.56
C ASN A 206 0.79 10.32 -4.26
N CYS A 207 0.93 9.37 -3.36
CA CYS A 207 0.23 9.33 -2.07
C CYS A 207 0.79 10.35 -1.07
N TYR A 208 2.09 10.61 -1.10
CA TYR A 208 2.78 11.42 -0.09
C TYR A 208 2.73 12.93 -0.35
N GLY A 209 2.43 13.38 -1.59
CA GLY A 209 2.19 14.76 -1.95
C GLY A 209 3.10 15.75 -1.21
N ARG A 210 2.52 16.49 -0.26
CA ARG A 210 3.19 17.53 0.53
C ARG A 210 4.44 17.09 1.29
N ARG A 211 4.66 15.78 1.46
CA ARG A 211 5.77 15.20 2.24
C ARG A 211 6.79 14.46 1.38
N LEU A 212 6.60 14.35 0.08
CA LEU A 212 7.42 13.48 -0.77
C LEU A 212 8.86 13.99 -0.91
N VAL A 213 9.07 15.11 -1.58
CA VAL A 213 10.41 15.65 -1.84
C VAL A 213 11.02 16.21 -0.58
N GLY A 214 10.29 17.05 0.15
CA GLY A 214 10.76 17.70 1.37
C GLY A 214 11.27 16.72 2.43
N HIS A 215 10.78 15.49 2.43
CA HIS A 215 11.20 14.44 3.35
C HIS A 215 12.10 13.37 2.69
N GLY A 216 12.28 13.40 1.35
CA GLY A 216 13.10 12.43 0.62
C GLY A 216 12.67 10.98 0.89
N GLY A 217 11.35 10.73 0.94
CA GLY A 217 10.78 9.42 1.26
C GLY A 217 11.05 8.91 2.69
N THR A 218 11.70 9.71 3.56
CA THR A 218 12.02 9.30 4.93
C THR A 218 11.11 9.98 5.95
N PHE A 219 10.82 9.27 7.05
CA PHE A 219 10.02 9.80 8.16
C PHE A 219 10.95 10.55 9.11
N ARG A 220 10.89 11.87 9.08
CA ARG A 220 11.73 12.70 9.92
C ARG A 220 11.03 13.01 11.24
N ARG A 221 11.87 13.38 12.20
CA ARG A 221 11.48 13.76 13.56
C ARG A 221 10.45 14.89 13.54
N LEU A 222 9.61 14.94 14.57
CA LEU A 222 8.54 15.93 14.75
C LEU A 222 9.04 17.39 14.75
N ASP A 223 10.28 17.61 15.19
CA ASP A 223 10.91 18.93 15.29
C ASP A 223 11.41 19.51 13.95
N VAL A 224 11.40 18.74 12.87
CA VAL A 224 11.87 19.17 11.55
C VAL A 224 10.72 19.72 10.71
N ARG A 225 10.54 21.03 10.71
CA ARG A 225 9.62 21.72 9.78
C ARG A 225 10.26 21.88 8.41
N ARG A 226 9.49 21.62 7.35
CA ARG A 226 9.88 21.83 5.96
C ARG A 226 8.75 22.52 5.23
N GLU A 227 9.12 23.24 4.17
CA GLU A 227 8.15 23.76 3.23
C GLU A 227 7.40 22.58 2.59
N PRO A 228 6.04 22.62 2.56
CA PRO A 228 5.26 21.53 2.00
C PRO A 228 5.37 21.53 0.47
N ASP A 229 5.52 20.36 -0.11
CA ASP A 229 5.42 20.13 -1.55
C ASP A 229 3.96 20.29 -2.04
N PRO A 230 3.72 20.31 -3.36
CA PRO A 230 2.37 20.23 -3.91
C PRO A 230 1.59 19.02 -3.37
N PRO A 231 0.24 19.10 -3.21
CA PRO A 231 -0.56 18.03 -2.62
C PRO A 231 -0.63 16.80 -3.51
N SER A 232 -0.98 15.67 -2.89
CA SER A 232 -1.44 14.46 -3.59
C SER A 232 -2.68 14.73 -4.45
N PRO A 233 -2.99 13.86 -5.43
CA PRO A 233 -4.31 13.84 -6.05
C PRO A 233 -5.40 13.71 -4.96
N SER A 234 -6.55 14.35 -5.19
CA SER A 234 -7.64 14.24 -4.22
C SER A 234 -8.21 12.82 -4.17
N PRO A 235 -8.77 12.38 -3.02
CA PRO A 235 -9.48 11.10 -2.90
C PRO A 235 -10.54 10.90 -3.99
N ALA A 236 -11.34 11.93 -4.28
CA ALA A 236 -12.32 11.90 -5.37
C ALA A 236 -11.65 11.62 -6.72
N ARG A 237 -10.50 12.26 -7.02
CA ARG A 237 -9.79 12.03 -8.28
C ARG A 237 -9.23 10.61 -8.37
N CYS A 238 -8.76 10.05 -7.26
CA CYS A 238 -8.31 8.65 -7.21
C CYS A 238 -9.49 7.68 -7.37
N PHE A 239 -10.63 7.97 -6.76
CA PHE A 239 -11.86 7.19 -6.93
C PHE A 239 -12.32 7.19 -8.40
N ASP A 240 -12.42 8.37 -9.02
CA ASP A 240 -12.82 8.53 -10.41
C ASP A 240 -11.83 7.86 -11.38
N LEU A 241 -10.51 7.85 -11.07
CA LEU A 241 -9.51 7.10 -11.81
C LEU A 241 -9.82 5.59 -11.80
N GLY A 242 -10.20 5.04 -10.65
CA GLY A 242 -10.59 3.64 -10.55
C GLY A 242 -11.80 3.29 -11.40
N ALA A 243 -12.83 4.13 -11.39
CA ALA A 243 -14.00 3.98 -12.24
C ALA A 243 -13.63 3.99 -13.74
N ALA A 244 -12.75 4.92 -14.13
CA ALA A 244 -12.24 4.98 -15.51
C ALA A 244 -11.45 3.71 -15.89
N ILE A 245 -10.58 3.21 -15.00
CA ILE A 245 -9.82 1.96 -15.20
C ILE A 245 -10.78 0.78 -15.38
N ALA A 246 -11.85 0.68 -14.58
CA ALA A 246 -12.83 -0.38 -14.71
C ALA A 246 -13.49 -0.36 -16.11
N ARG A 247 -13.91 0.83 -16.58
CA ARG A 247 -14.49 1.00 -17.93
C ARG A 247 -13.48 0.66 -19.03
N VAL A 248 -12.22 1.07 -18.88
CA VAL A 248 -11.17 0.74 -19.84
C VAL A 248 -10.91 -0.77 -19.87
N CYS A 249 -10.69 -1.40 -18.72
CA CYS A 249 -10.40 -2.82 -18.62
C CYS A 249 -11.55 -3.70 -19.13
N ALA A 250 -12.80 -3.30 -18.91
CA ALA A 250 -13.97 -4.02 -19.41
C ALA A 250 -14.01 -4.10 -20.95
N ARG A 251 -13.35 -3.16 -21.65
CA ARG A 251 -13.25 -3.15 -23.12
C ARG A 251 -12.04 -3.93 -23.67
N LEU A 252 -11.09 -4.28 -22.80
CA LEU A 252 -9.90 -5.03 -23.21
C LEU A 252 -10.19 -6.54 -23.33
N PRO A 253 -9.40 -7.28 -24.12
CA PRO A 253 -9.58 -8.73 -24.30
C PRO A 253 -8.93 -9.53 -23.15
N TYR A 254 -8.67 -8.92 -22.01
CA TYR A 254 -7.91 -9.52 -20.90
C TYR A 254 -8.82 -9.76 -19.68
N ARG A 255 -8.49 -10.81 -18.94
CA ARG A 255 -8.94 -10.99 -17.55
C ARG A 255 -8.02 -10.16 -16.65
N VAL A 256 -8.54 -9.14 -15.97
CA VAL A 256 -7.74 -8.18 -15.22
C VAL A 256 -8.02 -8.31 -13.74
N ALA A 257 -6.99 -8.56 -12.93
CA ALA A 257 -7.07 -8.40 -11.50
C ALA A 257 -6.61 -6.97 -11.12
N LEU A 258 -7.46 -6.23 -10.41
CA LEU A 258 -7.20 -4.90 -9.90
C LEU A 258 -6.83 -5.00 -8.41
N VAL A 259 -5.61 -4.63 -8.06
CA VAL A 259 -5.06 -4.83 -6.71
C VAL A 259 -4.71 -3.49 -6.07
N ALA A 260 -5.36 -3.16 -4.96
CA ALA A 260 -4.92 -2.07 -4.09
C ALA A 260 -3.83 -2.58 -3.15
N SER A 261 -2.70 -1.88 -3.09
CA SER A 261 -1.56 -2.25 -2.25
C SER A 261 -1.19 -1.11 -1.31
N SER A 262 -1.63 -1.19 -0.06
CA SER A 262 -1.11 -0.38 1.04
C SER A 262 -1.61 -0.83 2.41
N SER A 263 -0.95 -0.34 3.45
CA SER A 263 -1.56 -0.22 4.78
C SER A 263 -2.48 1.00 4.81
N TRP A 264 -3.28 1.14 5.88
CA TRP A 264 -4.21 2.26 6.02
C TRP A 264 -3.58 3.39 6.87
N SER A 265 -4.16 3.83 7.98
CA SER A 265 -3.52 4.87 8.78
C SER A 265 -2.15 4.44 9.29
N HIS A 266 -1.15 5.31 9.08
CA HIS A 266 0.22 5.09 9.55
C HIS A 266 0.53 5.98 10.74
N ALA A 267 0.88 5.39 11.87
CA ALA A 267 1.20 6.11 13.10
C ALA A 267 2.19 7.26 12.88
N PHE A 268 3.28 7.01 12.14
CA PHE A 268 4.33 7.99 11.86
C PHE A 268 3.87 9.21 11.02
N LEU A 269 2.65 9.19 10.50
CA LEU A 269 2.01 10.29 9.78
C LEU A 269 0.94 11.00 10.61
N VAL A 270 0.56 10.47 11.79
CA VAL A 270 -0.51 11.00 12.65
C VAL A 270 0.08 11.91 13.71
N ASP A 271 0.23 13.20 13.41
CA ASP A 271 0.85 14.16 14.34
C ASP A 271 0.02 14.37 15.62
N LYS A 272 -1.31 14.24 15.55
CA LYS A 272 -2.22 14.38 16.71
C LYS A 272 -2.06 13.29 17.77
N THR A 273 -1.51 12.13 17.41
CA THR A 273 -1.17 11.04 18.35
C THR A 273 0.33 11.02 18.68
N TRP A 274 1.05 12.08 18.38
CA TRP A 274 2.51 12.15 18.53
C TRP A 274 3.24 11.05 17.73
N ARG A 275 2.63 10.55 16.66
CA ARG A 275 3.13 9.47 15.82
C ARG A 275 3.31 8.14 16.56
N LEU A 276 2.64 7.94 17.67
CA LEU A 276 2.75 6.72 18.48
C LEU A 276 1.77 5.63 18.05
N GLU A 277 0.59 6.02 17.56
CA GLU A 277 -0.46 5.09 17.14
C GLU A 277 -1.17 5.59 15.88
N PRO A 278 -1.70 4.68 15.04
CA PRO A 278 -2.52 5.06 13.89
C PRO A 278 -3.87 5.66 14.33
N ASP A 279 -4.53 6.40 13.43
CA ASP A 279 -5.90 6.87 13.63
C ASP A 279 -6.91 5.73 13.36
N ILE A 280 -7.07 4.88 14.35
CA ILE A 280 -7.95 3.70 14.27
C ILE A 280 -9.41 4.08 14.03
N ALA A 281 -9.86 5.19 14.61
CA ALA A 281 -11.24 5.64 14.46
C ALA A 281 -11.55 6.03 13.01
N SER A 282 -10.63 6.71 12.34
CA SER A 282 -10.76 7.05 10.92
C SER A 282 -10.72 5.82 10.04
N ASP A 283 -9.84 4.84 10.32
CA ASP A 283 -9.77 3.59 9.58
C ASP A 283 -11.05 2.75 9.75
N ARG A 284 -11.55 2.61 10.97
CA ARG A 284 -12.80 1.89 11.23
C ARG A 284 -13.97 2.49 10.47
N ARG A 285 -14.09 3.82 10.45
CA ARG A 285 -15.15 4.50 9.68
C ARG A 285 -15.11 4.18 8.20
N LEU A 286 -13.94 4.22 7.58
CA LEU A 286 -13.78 3.90 6.16
C LEU A 286 -13.98 2.40 5.90
N TYR A 287 -13.51 1.56 6.80
CA TYR A 287 -13.73 0.12 6.72
C TYR A 287 -15.21 -0.25 6.86
N ASP A 288 -15.95 0.40 7.75
CA ASP A 288 -17.39 0.18 7.89
C ASP A 288 -18.13 0.50 6.60
N TRP A 289 -17.80 1.61 5.93
CA TRP A 289 -18.38 1.91 4.61
C TRP A 289 -18.00 0.88 3.56
N PHE A 290 -16.73 0.47 3.55
CA PHE A 290 -16.20 -0.53 2.62
C PHE A 290 -16.88 -1.89 2.82
N ALA A 291 -16.94 -2.39 4.05
CA ALA A 291 -17.52 -3.67 4.40
C ALA A 291 -19.04 -3.75 4.16
N ASN A 292 -19.73 -2.61 4.24
CA ASN A 292 -21.17 -2.51 3.98
C ASN A 292 -21.50 -2.12 2.51
N GLY A 293 -20.53 -2.10 1.61
CA GLY A 293 -20.72 -1.80 0.20
C GLY A 293 -21.06 -0.34 -0.11
N GLN A 294 -20.81 0.58 0.84
CA GLN A 294 -21.07 2.02 0.69
C GLN A 294 -19.85 2.72 0.06
N LEU A 295 -19.37 2.19 -1.07
CA LEU A 295 -18.12 2.63 -1.69
C LEU A 295 -18.18 4.06 -2.20
N GLU A 296 -19.37 4.53 -2.61
CA GLU A 296 -19.60 5.89 -3.09
C GLU A 296 -19.23 6.95 -2.04
N ARG A 297 -19.34 6.64 -0.74
CA ARG A 297 -18.97 7.54 0.36
C ARG A 297 -17.48 7.85 0.42
N TRP A 298 -16.65 6.97 -0.14
CA TRP A 298 -15.21 7.19 -0.21
C TRP A 298 -14.87 8.41 -1.09
N ARG A 299 -15.67 8.66 -2.12
CA ARG A 299 -15.47 9.80 -3.02
C ARG A 299 -15.60 11.16 -2.31
N ASP A 300 -16.35 11.24 -1.21
CA ASP A 300 -16.59 12.46 -0.46
C ASP A 300 -15.51 12.73 0.62
N VAL A 301 -14.58 11.81 0.82
CA VAL A 301 -13.46 12.00 1.74
C VAL A 301 -12.53 13.08 1.19
N THR A 302 -12.16 14.04 2.04
CA THR A 302 -11.27 15.13 1.64
C THR A 302 -9.79 14.76 1.86
N LEU A 303 -8.90 15.37 1.07
CA LEU A 303 -7.45 15.16 1.26
C LEU A 303 -7.00 15.59 2.66
N ALA A 304 -7.58 16.65 3.22
CA ALA A 304 -7.28 17.09 4.58
C ALA A 304 -7.61 16.02 5.64
N GLN A 305 -8.72 15.28 5.46
CA GLN A 305 -9.06 14.16 6.35
C GLN A 305 -8.06 13.01 6.22
N VAL A 306 -7.63 12.69 4.98
CA VAL A 306 -6.61 11.67 4.70
C VAL A 306 -5.28 12.05 5.36
N GLU A 307 -4.84 13.31 5.19
CA GLU A 307 -3.59 13.82 5.76
C GLU A 307 -3.63 13.86 7.30
N ASP A 308 -4.74 14.31 7.92
CA ASP A 308 -4.90 14.37 9.38
C ASP A 308 -4.90 12.98 10.03
N ALA A 309 -5.48 12.00 9.34
CA ALA A 309 -5.58 10.62 9.81
C ALA A 309 -4.34 9.76 9.48
N GLY A 310 -3.30 10.30 8.84
CA GLY A 310 -2.13 9.52 8.43
C GLY A 310 -2.45 8.44 7.39
N GLN A 311 -3.47 8.67 6.56
CA GLN A 311 -4.03 7.72 5.59
C GLN A 311 -3.53 7.99 4.15
N GLN A 312 -2.36 8.61 3.99
CA GLN A 312 -1.84 9.00 2.66
C GLN A 312 -1.78 7.83 1.69
N GLU A 313 -1.25 6.68 2.12
CA GLU A 313 -1.17 5.49 1.26
C GLU A 313 -2.53 4.86 0.96
N LEU A 314 -3.58 5.18 1.74
CA LEU A 314 -4.93 4.71 1.45
C LEU A 314 -5.44 5.25 0.09
N LEU A 315 -4.82 6.32 -0.47
CA LEU A 315 -5.09 6.77 -1.83
C LEU A 315 -4.89 5.66 -2.87
N ASN A 316 -4.14 4.59 -2.57
CA ASN A 316 -4.06 3.38 -3.41
C ASN A 316 -5.35 2.52 -3.38
N TRP A 317 -6.20 2.66 -2.35
CA TRP A 317 -7.47 1.93 -2.23
C TRP A 317 -8.66 2.69 -2.81
N PHE A 318 -8.57 4.01 -2.94
CA PHE A 318 -9.64 4.80 -3.56
C PHE A 318 -9.93 4.37 -5.00
N PRO A 319 -8.94 4.05 -5.86
CA PRO A 319 -9.23 3.50 -7.18
C PRO A 319 -9.90 2.13 -7.11
N LEU A 320 -9.53 1.26 -6.18
CA LEU A 320 -10.23 -0.01 -6.02
C LEU A 320 -11.70 0.22 -5.66
N ALA A 321 -11.98 1.10 -4.69
CA ALA A 321 -13.35 1.45 -4.32
C ALA A 321 -14.13 2.03 -5.53
N GLY A 322 -13.51 2.92 -6.30
CA GLY A 322 -14.12 3.51 -7.49
C GLY A 322 -14.37 2.49 -8.60
N ALA A 323 -13.42 1.59 -8.85
CA ALA A 323 -13.57 0.52 -9.84
C ALA A 323 -14.68 -0.46 -9.46
N MET A 324 -14.73 -0.89 -8.21
CA MET A 324 -15.77 -1.82 -7.74
C MET A 324 -17.16 -1.17 -7.69
N HIS A 325 -17.22 0.12 -7.34
CA HIS A 325 -18.47 0.89 -7.44
C HIS A 325 -18.99 0.98 -8.89
N GLU A 326 -18.12 1.34 -9.83
CA GLU A 326 -18.45 1.42 -11.26
C GLU A 326 -19.00 0.11 -11.84
N LEU A 327 -18.41 -1.02 -11.41
CA LEU A 327 -18.82 -2.36 -11.83
C LEU A 327 -20.03 -2.90 -11.06
N GLY A 328 -20.48 -2.23 -10.00
CA GLY A 328 -21.49 -2.78 -9.10
C GLY A 328 -21.05 -4.08 -8.41
N ALA A 329 -19.73 -4.29 -8.29
CA ALA A 329 -19.16 -5.52 -7.74
C ALA A 329 -19.38 -5.60 -6.23
N LYS A 330 -19.72 -6.79 -5.74
CA LYS A 330 -19.94 -7.02 -4.31
C LYS A 330 -18.67 -7.47 -3.62
N LEU A 331 -18.49 -7.02 -2.39
CA LEU A 331 -17.42 -7.50 -1.53
C LEU A 331 -17.74 -8.94 -1.10
N ALA A 332 -16.93 -9.90 -1.55
CA ALA A 332 -17.08 -11.30 -1.18
C ALA A 332 -16.50 -11.60 0.21
N TRP A 333 -15.41 -10.90 0.55
CA TRP A 333 -14.75 -11.02 1.85
C TRP A 333 -13.79 -9.88 2.11
N SER A 334 -13.68 -9.49 3.37
CA SER A 334 -12.60 -8.62 3.86
C SER A 334 -12.24 -8.93 5.31
N GLU A 335 -11.03 -8.55 5.70
CA GLU A 335 -10.54 -8.64 7.07
C GLU A 335 -9.77 -7.35 7.40
N PHE A 336 -10.12 -6.75 8.55
CA PHE A 336 -9.44 -5.59 9.10
C PHE A 336 -8.55 -6.04 10.27
N VAL A 337 -7.25 -5.92 10.09
CA VAL A 337 -6.25 -6.26 11.11
C VAL A 337 -5.81 -4.98 11.79
N GLU A 338 -6.42 -4.73 12.94
CA GLU A 338 -6.17 -3.55 13.76
C GLU A 338 -4.91 -3.72 14.60
N THR A 339 -4.16 -2.65 14.80
CA THR A 339 -3.01 -2.60 15.69
C THR A 339 -2.74 -1.16 16.17
N TYR A 340 -2.26 -1.05 17.38
CA TYR A 340 -1.70 0.19 17.93
C TYR A 340 -0.17 0.21 17.83
N VAL A 341 0.48 -0.94 17.94
CA VAL A 341 1.93 -1.09 18.12
C VAL A 341 2.67 -1.31 16.80
N PHE A 342 2.05 -1.96 15.83
CA PHE A 342 2.71 -2.31 14.56
C PHE A 342 2.45 -1.26 13.46
N THR A 343 2.39 0.00 13.90
CA THR A 343 2.47 1.26 13.13
C THR A 343 1.35 1.57 12.14
N SER A 344 0.59 0.62 11.64
CA SER A 344 -0.50 0.88 10.71
C SER A 344 -1.53 -0.24 10.73
N ASN A 345 -2.78 0.07 10.46
CA ASN A 345 -3.82 -0.92 10.25
C ASN A 345 -3.72 -1.51 8.85
N LYS A 346 -4.20 -2.73 8.67
CA LYS A 346 -4.17 -3.42 7.39
C LYS A 346 -5.53 -4.01 7.06
N VAL A 347 -5.84 -4.01 5.78
CA VAL A 347 -7.03 -4.66 5.24
C VAL A 347 -6.61 -5.63 4.16
N ALA A 348 -7.23 -6.79 4.15
CA ALA A 348 -7.23 -7.70 3.01
C ALA A 348 -8.66 -7.84 2.49
N ALA A 349 -8.86 -7.87 1.18
CA ALA A 349 -10.19 -7.87 0.59
C ALA A 349 -10.24 -8.64 -0.74
N VAL A 350 -11.38 -9.26 -1.00
CA VAL A 350 -11.72 -9.94 -2.24
C VAL A 350 -13.12 -9.51 -2.65
N PHE A 351 -13.27 -8.98 -3.85
CA PHE A 351 -14.57 -8.73 -4.47
C PHE A 351 -15.00 -9.90 -5.35
N GLU A 352 -16.29 -10.02 -5.63
CA GLU A 352 -16.79 -10.94 -6.66
C GLU A 352 -16.26 -10.49 -8.03
N SER A 353 -15.92 -11.45 -8.90
CA SER A 353 -15.54 -11.13 -10.28
C SER A 353 -16.77 -10.73 -11.11
N SER A 354 -16.61 -9.69 -11.91
CA SER A 354 -17.61 -9.27 -12.90
C SER A 354 -17.52 -10.07 -14.19
#